data_1128954902afbfc4fba5b349215ac2a3
#
_entry.id   1128954902afbfc4fba5b349215ac2a3
#
_cell.length_a   1.000
_cell.length_b   1.000
_cell.length_c   1.000
_cell.angle_alpha   90.00
_cell.angle_beta   90.00
_cell.angle_gamma   90.00
#
_symmetry.space_group_name_H-M   'P 1'
#
loop_
_entity.id
_entity.type
_entity.pdbx_description
1 polymer ?
#
loop_
_entity_poly.entity_id
_entity_poly.type
_entity_poly.pdbx_seq_one_letter_code
_entity_poly.pdbx_strand_id
1 'polypeptide(L)'
;MKTKKHPRDLSDTDVDAIVAAFDDNVDDAYSVTDSATLAELRAAASARREAEGRIEAAALAAHRAGLSWGVIGAQLGMTRQGARQRFERLIDH
;
A
#
# COMPACT_ATOMS: atom_id res chain seq x y z
N MET A 1 -16.65 24.01 -18.90
CA MET A 1 -16.50 23.82 -18.41
C MET A 1 -16.33 23.37 -17.93
N LYS A 2 -16.12 23.26 -18.05
CA LYS A 2 -15.98 22.82 -17.63
C LYS A 2 -15.74 22.47 -16.81
N THR A 3 -15.49 22.57 -17.01
CA THR A 3 -15.20 22.19 -16.33
C THR A 3 -15.65 21.63 -15.39
N LYS A 4 -16.36 21.45 -15.34
CA LYS A 4 -16.74 20.86 -14.34
C LYS A 4 -16.04 19.67 -14.00
N LYS A 5 -15.66 19.52 -12.86
CA LYS A 5 -14.84 18.45 -12.46
C LYS A 5 -15.60 17.22 -12.16
N HIS A 6 -15.17 16.12 -12.69
CA HIS A 6 -15.68 14.83 -12.29
C HIS A 6 -14.92 14.35 -11.08
N PRO A 7 -15.50 13.43 -10.31
CA PRO A 7 -14.76 12.89 -9.17
C PRO A 7 -13.40 12.33 -9.54
N ARG A 8 -13.29 11.71 -10.67
CA ARG A 8 -11.99 11.17 -11.05
C ARG A 8 -11.02 12.24 -11.50
N ASP A 9 -11.55 13.41 -11.80
CA ASP A 9 -10.68 14.53 -12.14
C ASP A 9 -10.08 15.16 -10.91
N LEU A 10 -10.58 14.77 -9.77
CA LEU A 10 -9.96 15.19 -8.55
C LEU A 10 -8.61 14.66 -8.40
N SER A 11 -8.23 13.84 -9.20
CA SER A 11 -7.05 13.14 -9.03
C SER A 11 -5.82 14.00 -8.96
N ASP A 12 -5.34 14.44 -10.07
CA ASP A 12 -3.99 14.98 -10.08
C ASP A 12 -3.88 16.33 -9.41
N THR A 13 -4.68 17.26 -9.85
CA THR A 13 -4.58 18.62 -9.35
C THR A 13 -4.99 18.70 -7.90
N ASP A 14 -6.07 18.02 -7.54
CA ASP A 14 -6.57 18.11 -6.17
C ASP A 14 -5.66 17.37 -5.21
N VAL A 15 -5.10 16.26 -5.63
CA VAL A 15 -4.17 15.55 -4.77
C VAL A 15 -2.91 16.37 -4.57
N ASP A 16 -2.41 17.01 -5.62
CA ASP A 16 -1.25 17.86 -5.48
C ASP A 16 -1.53 19.02 -4.53
N ALA A 17 -2.71 19.60 -4.63
CA ALA A 17 -3.07 20.69 -3.75
C ALA A 17 -3.14 20.24 -2.31
N ILE A 18 -3.68 19.06 -2.07
CA ILE A 18 -3.77 18.53 -0.71
C ILE A 18 -2.39 18.24 -0.16
N VAL A 19 -1.53 17.65 -0.96
CA VAL A 19 -0.18 17.35 -0.51
C VAL A 19 0.58 18.64 -0.22
N ALA A 20 0.46 19.62 -1.09
CA ALA A 20 1.15 20.88 -0.88
C ALA A 20 0.65 21.57 0.37
N ALA A 21 -0.66 21.56 0.58
CA ALA A 21 -1.22 22.18 1.78
C ALA A 21 -0.76 21.47 3.03
N PHE A 22 -0.68 20.16 2.97
CA PHE A 22 -0.20 19.36 4.09
C PHE A 22 1.26 19.69 4.39
N ASP A 23 2.07 19.79 3.37
CA ASP A 23 3.48 20.10 3.54
C ASP A 23 3.65 21.50 4.15
N ASP A 24 2.87 22.44 3.69
CA ASP A 24 2.95 23.78 4.24
C ASP A 24 2.60 23.83 5.71
N ASN A 25 1.66 22.99 6.11
CA ASN A 25 1.21 22.99 7.49
C ASN A 25 2.10 22.21 8.42
N VAL A 26 2.85 21.28 7.88
CA VAL A 26 3.68 20.42 8.71
C VAL A 26 4.65 21.23 9.56
N ASP A 27 5.33 22.18 8.96
CA ASP A 27 6.32 22.95 9.70
C ASP A 27 5.67 23.79 10.78
N ASP A 28 4.52 24.38 10.49
CA ASP A 28 3.89 25.27 11.44
C ASP A 28 3.19 24.53 12.56
N ALA A 29 2.62 23.38 12.24
CA ALA A 29 1.82 22.63 13.21
C ALA A 29 2.61 21.58 13.95
N TYR A 30 3.85 21.38 13.56
CA TYR A 30 4.62 20.29 14.10
C TYR A 30 4.96 20.56 15.55
N SER A 31 4.64 19.61 16.41
CA SER A 31 4.91 19.73 17.83
C SER A 31 5.50 18.41 18.31
N VAL A 32 5.89 18.39 19.57
CA VAL A 32 6.43 17.15 20.15
C VAL A 32 5.39 16.03 20.06
N THR A 33 4.12 16.36 20.34
CA THR A 33 3.07 15.37 20.25
C THR A 33 2.90 14.90 18.82
N ASP A 34 2.92 15.84 17.88
CA ASP A 34 2.80 15.49 16.47
C ASP A 34 3.98 14.65 16.01
N SER A 35 5.16 14.97 16.55
CA SER A 35 6.35 14.22 16.21
C SER A 35 6.23 12.77 16.65
N ALA A 36 5.72 12.55 17.86
CA ALA A 36 5.55 11.20 18.36
C ALA A 36 4.50 10.45 17.54
N THR A 37 3.43 11.15 17.15
CA THR A 37 2.40 10.55 16.34
C THR A 37 2.94 10.15 14.96
N LEU A 38 3.74 11.03 14.37
CA LEU A 38 4.33 10.72 13.07
C LEU A 38 5.31 9.57 13.16
N ALA A 39 6.07 9.51 14.26
CA ALA A 39 6.98 8.39 14.47
C ALA A 39 6.21 7.08 14.56
N GLU A 40 5.07 7.11 15.22
CA GLU A 40 4.25 5.92 15.33
C GLU A 40 3.73 5.50 13.96
N LEU A 41 3.30 6.45 13.16
CA LEU A 41 2.85 6.13 11.81
C LEU A 41 3.97 5.52 10.97
N ARG A 42 5.17 6.08 11.08
CA ARG A 42 6.31 5.54 10.35
C ARG A 42 6.61 4.12 10.79
N ALA A 43 6.54 3.88 12.10
CA ALA A 43 6.80 2.54 12.61
C ALA A 43 5.77 1.54 12.11
N ALA A 44 4.50 1.96 12.10
CA ALA A 44 3.44 1.10 11.60
C ALA A 44 3.61 0.80 10.12
N ALA A 45 3.99 1.81 9.35
CA ALA A 45 4.22 1.62 7.93
C ALA A 45 5.39 0.67 7.68
N SER A 46 6.43 0.78 8.50
CA SER A 46 7.57 -0.11 8.38
C SER A 46 7.16 -1.55 8.70
N ALA A 47 6.37 -1.74 9.75
CA ALA A 47 5.90 -3.06 10.11
C ALA A 47 5.06 -3.66 9.00
N ARG A 48 4.25 -2.83 8.34
CA ARG A 48 3.43 -3.31 7.23
C ARG A 48 4.31 -3.78 6.07
N ARG A 49 5.34 -3.00 5.75
CA ARG A 49 6.23 -3.39 4.67
C ARG A 49 6.95 -4.70 4.98
N GLU A 50 7.36 -4.88 6.22
CA GLU A 50 7.99 -6.13 6.62
C GLU A 50 7.02 -7.30 6.50
N ALA A 51 5.78 -7.09 6.96
CA ALA A 51 4.78 -8.14 6.86
C ALA A 51 4.49 -8.50 5.41
N GLU A 52 4.42 -7.49 4.55
CA GLU A 52 4.18 -7.75 3.12
C GLU A 52 5.33 -8.54 2.51
N GLY A 53 6.56 -8.23 2.90
CA GLY A 53 7.71 -8.98 2.42
C GLY A 53 7.66 -10.43 2.88
N ARG A 54 7.25 -10.66 4.12
CA ARG A 54 7.11 -12.03 4.61
C ARG A 54 6.02 -12.77 3.87
N ILE A 55 4.92 -12.09 3.57
CA ILE A 55 3.84 -12.70 2.81
C ILE A 55 4.31 -13.12 1.43
N GLU A 56 5.05 -12.23 0.76
CA GLU A 56 5.55 -12.54 -0.57
C GLU A 56 6.49 -13.74 -0.54
N ALA A 57 7.40 -13.75 0.41
CA ALA A 57 8.33 -14.86 0.52
C ALA A 57 7.60 -16.17 0.83
N ALA A 58 6.63 -16.12 1.72
CA ALA A 58 5.88 -17.31 2.09
C ALA A 58 5.02 -17.81 0.94
N ALA A 59 4.41 -16.88 0.19
CA ALA A 59 3.58 -17.25 -0.94
C ALA A 59 4.41 -17.93 -2.03
N LEU A 60 5.59 -17.39 -2.29
CA LEU A 60 6.46 -18.00 -3.28
C LEU A 60 6.95 -19.37 -2.83
N ALA A 61 7.29 -19.50 -1.56
CA ALA A 61 7.72 -20.79 -1.03
C ALA A 61 6.59 -21.81 -1.12
N ALA A 62 5.37 -21.37 -0.80
CA ALA A 62 4.23 -22.27 -0.89
C ALA A 62 3.98 -22.72 -2.32
N HIS A 63 4.11 -21.80 -3.26
CA HIS A 63 3.90 -22.15 -4.65
C HIS A 63 4.96 -23.11 -5.14
N ARG A 64 6.21 -22.90 -4.75
CA ARG A 64 7.28 -23.83 -5.10
C ARG A 64 7.06 -25.20 -4.49
N ALA A 65 6.38 -25.26 -3.36
CA ALA A 65 6.05 -26.51 -2.72
C ALA A 65 4.85 -27.20 -3.36
N GLY A 66 4.25 -26.58 -4.37
CA GLY A 66 3.18 -27.20 -5.11
C GLY A 66 1.79 -26.72 -4.78
N LEU A 67 1.65 -25.72 -3.92
CA LEU A 67 0.33 -25.22 -3.58
C LEU A 67 -0.20 -24.33 -4.70
N SER A 68 -1.49 -24.42 -4.95
CA SER A 68 -2.12 -23.61 -5.99
C SER A 68 -2.32 -22.18 -5.52
N TRP A 69 -2.47 -21.29 -6.47
CA TRP A 69 -2.78 -19.90 -6.13
C TRP A 69 -4.11 -19.77 -5.39
N GLY A 70 -5.04 -20.71 -5.66
CA GLY A 70 -6.30 -20.68 -4.93
C GLY A 70 -6.11 -20.95 -3.45
N VAL A 71 -5.29 -21.95 -3.12
CA VAL A 71 -5.01 -22.27 -1.73
C VAL A 71 -4.26 -21.14 -1.07
N ILE A 72 -3.23 -20.62 -1.75
CA ILE A 72 -2.45 -19.52 -1.22
C ILE A 72 -3.32 -18.30 -0.99
N GLY A 73 -4.14 -17.96 -1.96
CA GLY A 73 -5.03 -16.81 -1.83
C GLY A 73 -5.99 -16.96 -0.67
N ALA A 74 -6.51 -18.17 -0.47
CA ALA A 74 -7.46 -18.39 0.62
C ALA A 74 -6.84 -18.05 1.97
N GLN A 75 -5.56 -18.33 2.14
CA GLN A 75 -4.90 -18.01 3.40
C GLN A 75 -4.75 -16.51 3.61
N LEU A 76 -4.73 -15.76 2.53
CA LEU A 76 -4.49 -14.32 2.59
C LEU A 76 -5.75 -13.51 2.38
N GLY A 77 -6.90 -14.17 2.30
CA GLY A 77 -8.14 -13.46 2.02
C GLY A 77 -8.23 -12.93 0.61
N MET A 78 -7.54 -13.55 -0.32
CA MET A 78 -7.51 -13.15 -1.72
C MET A 78 -8.15 -14.21 -2.59
N THR A 79 -8.65 -13.77 -3.74
CA THR A 79 -9.11 -14.73 -4.74
C THR A 79 -7.91 -15.39 -5.40
N ARG A 80 -8.16 -16.51 -6.07
CA ARG A 80 -7.10 -17.17 -6.83
C ARG A 80 -6.49 -16.23 -7.86
N GLN A 81 -7.35 -15.53 -8.58
CA GLN A 81 -6.90 -14.59 -9.60
C GLN A 81 -6.05 -13.48 -8.96
N GLY A 82 -6.50 -12.96 -7.83
CA GLY A 82 -5.76 -11.91 -7.16
C GLY A 82 -4.40 -12.38 -6.68
N ALA A 83 -4.33 -13.57 -6.12
CA ALA A 83 -3.07 -14.11 -5.65
C ALA A 83 -2.11 -14.33 -6.83
N ARG A 84 -2.63 -14.87 -7.91
CA ARG A 84 -1.82 -15.09 -9.08
C ARG A 84 -1.27 -13.79 -9.63
N GLN A 85 -2.12 -12.79 -9.76
CA GLN A 85 -1.67 -11.51 -10.30
C GLN A 85 -0.64 -10.85 -9.41
N ARG A 86 -0.81 -10.99 -8.11
CA ARG A 86 0.10 -10.33 -7.19
C ARG A 86 1.47 -10.99 -7.12
N PHE A 87 1.50 -12.32 -7.11
CA PHE A 87 2.75 -13.02 -6.83
C PHE A 87 3.43 -13.64 -8.02
N GLU A 88 2.68 -13.95 -9.08
CA GLU A 88 3.27 -14.64 -10.22
C GLU A 88 4.36 -13.81 -10.88
N ARG A 89 4.19 -12.49 -10.91
CA ARG A 89 5.20 -11.64 -11.51
C ARG A 89 6.54 -11.72 -10.81
N LEU A 90 6.54 -12.13 -9.56
CA LEU A 90 7.77 -12.26 -8.81
C LEU A 90 8.53 -13.52 -9.20
N ILE A 91 7.83 -14.49 -9.77
CA ILE A 91 8.44 -15.75 -10.18
C ILE A 91 9.11 -15.61 -11.53
N ASP A 92 8.57 -14.76 -12.37
CA ASP A 92 9.05 -14.63 -13.74
C ASP A 92 10.43 -14.01 -13.85
N HIS A 93 11.01 -13.62 -12.78
CA HIS A 93 12.35 -13.05 -12.80
C HIS A 93 13.37 -14.03 -12.24
#